data_6f87664e6826c8d9be70c32e4398d4c7
#
_entry.id   6f87664e6826c8d9be70c32e4398d4c7
#
_cell.length_a   1.000
_cell.length_b   1.000
_cell.length_c   1.000
_cell.angle_alpha   90.00
_cell.angle_beta   90.00
_cell.angle_gamma   90.00
#
_symmetry.space_group_name_H-M   'P 1'
#
loop_
_entity.id
_entity.type
_entity.pdbx_description
1 polymer ?
#
loop_
_entity_poly.entity_id
_entity_poly.type
_entity_poly.pdbx_seq_one_letter_code
_entity_poly.pdbx_strand_id
1 'polypeptide(L)'
;TGKTEETTTSKTEETTTSKVEETTTGKTEETTTSKAEETTTGKTEETTASGKSEPAKVNSSKIVEAGKVLSTAVGKMKESILKTIEVVSDAAQTLTKDVFDTLQKEGKNLTVGVTDENQQLQYSWTFSNRTVTNTDMNIDLSIKFDSEKKDEIQKLTGRDNAMYLSFGHHGKLPGPATIKSYVGNNYKDGEKIYLYYFDEEQGKILMVGNSALEVKNGYVEYTITHCSTYLLLEEKLDGVEKDVRSLDNASISVLDENAVLTINGTPIATNESVTETTTKSADAKTTTAAKDSSIPGTGDTNG
;
A
#
# COMPACT_ATOMS: atom_id res chain seq x y z
N THR A 1 -30.21 -63.14 13.28
CA THR A 1 -29.47 -63.51 14.50
C THR A 1 -28.36 -62.55 14.70
N GLY A 2 -28.40 -61.70 15.51
CA GLY A 2 -28.50 -61.52 16.91
C GLY A 2 -27.58 -60.36 17.24
N LYS A 3 -28.09 -59.28 17.72
CA LYS A 3 -28.28 -58.94 19.14
C LYS A 3 -26.95 -58.45 19.76
N THR A 4 -26.81 -57.33 20.27
CA THR A 4 -27.36 -56.57 21.38
C THR A 4 -26.19 -55.91 22.14
N GLU A 5 -26.37 -54.66 22.42
CA GLU A 5 -26.36 -54.00 23.76
C GLU A 5 -24.98 -53.89 24.43
N GLU A 6 -24.67 -52.91 25.20
CA GLU A 6 -25.29 -51.79 25.89
C GLU A 6 -24.17 -51.03 26.65
N THR A 7 -24.37 -49.75 26.81
CA THR A 7 -24.37 -48.94 28.05
C THR A 7 -23.16 -48.99 28.98
N THR A 8 -22.64 -47.90 29.45
CA THR A 8 -22.99 -47.11 30.65
C THR A 8 -21.92 -46.07 30.94
N THR A 9 -22.29 -44.83 31.05
CA THR A 9 -22.45 -43.94 32.21
C THR A 9 -21.39 -43.95 33.32
N SER A 10 -20.89 -42.81 33.64
CA SER A 10 -20.74 -42.16 34.94
C SER A 10 -19.74 -41.02 34.83
N LYS A 11 -20.11 -39.77 34.97
CA LYS A 11 -20.46 -38.93 36.11
C LYS A 11 -19.41 -38.98 37.21
N THR A 12 -18.74 -37.86 37.45
CA THR A 12 -18.63 -37.26 38.77
C THR A 12 -18.02 -35.87 38.69
N GLU A 13 -18.72 -34.96 39.26
CA GLU A 13 -18.40 -33.60 39.68
C GLU A 13 -17.29 -33.64 40.72
N GLU A 14 -16.50 -32.58 40.81
CA GLU A 14 -16.33 -31.91 42.10
C GLU A 14 -15.75 -30.49 41.98
N THR A 15 -16.48 -29.64 42.60
CA THR A 15 -16.31 -28.26 42.95
C THR A 15 -15.28 -28.14 44.04
N THR A 16 -14.40 -27.13 43.96
CA THR A 16 -13.89 -26.51 45.18
C THR A 16 -13.63 -24.99 44.97
N THR A 17 -14.50 -24.28 45.59
CA THR A 17 -14.43 -22.89 46.01
C THR A 17 -13.35 -22.72 47.06
N SER A 18 -12.54 -21.65 46.93
CA SER A 18 -11.93 -21.03 48.11
C SER A 18 -11.80 -19.53 47.89
N LYS A 19 -12.52 -18.86 48.71
CA LYS A 19 -12.64 -17.46 49.02
C LYS A 19 -11.61 -17.13 50.11
N VAL A 20 -10.98 -15.97 50.07
CA VAL A 20 -10.56 -15.09 51.17
C VAL A 20 -10.16 -13.78 50.53
N GLU A 21 -10.89 -12.67 50.58
CA GLU A 21 -10.95 -11.57 51.54
C GLU A 21 -9.57 -10.94 51.77
N GLU A 22 -9.50 -9.73 51.34
CA GLU A 22 -9.77 -8.40 51.93
C GLU A 22 -8.60 -7.80 52.68
N THR A 23 -8.21 -6.63 52.40
CA THR A 23 -8.24 -5.39 53.22
C THR A 23 -7.10 -4.46 52.71
N THR A 24 -7.23 -3.25 52.52
CA THR A 24 -7.80 -1.99 52.93
C THR A 24 -6.87 -0.85 52.53
N THR A 25 -7.52 0.20 52.06
CA THR A 25 -7.33 1.65 52.36
C THR A 25 -5.97 2.31 52.24
N GLY A 26 -6.03 3.41 51.52
CA GLY A 26 -5.10 4.53 51.59
C GLY A 26 -5.30 5.49 50.42
N LYS A 27 -6.26 6.26 50.47
CA LYS A 27 -6.64 7.65 50.38
C LYS A 27 -5.43 8.59 50.37
N THR A 28 -5.32 9.49 49.43
CA THR A 28 -5.41 10.95 49.56
C THR A 28 -4.70 11.66 48.41
N GLU A 29 -5.52 12.47 47.69
CA GLU A 29 -5.36 13.87 47.29
C GLU A 29 -4.26 14.24 46.31
N GLU A 30 -4.78 14.67 45.18
CA GLU A 30 -4.79 16.05 44.66
C GLU A 30 -3.49 16.79 44.55
N THR A 31 -3.11 17.22 43.37
CA THR A 31 -3.00 18.64 43.02
C THR A 31 -2.51 18.86 41.62
N THR A 32 -3.37 19.45 40.81
CA THR A 32 -3.21 20.58 39.88
C THR A 32 -1.94 20.79 39.06
N THR A 33 -2.21 20.99 37.77
CA THR A 33 -1.65 22.03 36.86
C THR A 33 -0.19 21.95 36.49
N SER A 34 0.06 21.72 35.22
CA SER A 34 0.68 22.75 34.35
C SER A 34 0.96 22.23 32.95
N LYS A 35 0.37 22.87 32.03
CA LYS A 35 0.74 23.19 30.64
C LYS A 35 2.25 23.19 30.42
N ALA A 36 2.71 22.33 29.51
CA ALA A 36 3.92 22.56 28.73
C ALA A 36 3.74 21.91 27.37
N GLU A 37 3.61 22.76 26.38
CA GLU A 37 3.85 22.44 24.97
C GLU A 37 5.34 22.09 24.86
N GLU A 38 5.64 20.88 24.44
CA GLU A 38 6.99 20.56 23.99
C GLU A 38 6.90 20.05 22.55
N THR A 39 7.27 20.97 21.68
CA THR A 39 7.56 20.74 20.28
C THR A 39 8.83 19.90 20.22
N THR A 40 8.72 18.61 20.12
CA THR A 40 9.85 17.75 19.80
C THR A 40 9.97 17.60 18.30
N THR A 41 10.82 18.43 17.72
CA THR A 41 11.50 18.17 16.46
C THR A 41 12.29 16.88 16.63
N GLY A 42 11.69 15.77 16.21
CA GLY A 42 12.37 14.49 16.15
C GLY A 42 13.41 14.52 15.04
N LYS A 43 14.65 14.74 15.45
CA LYS A 43 15.85 14.48 14.67
C LYS A 43 15.80 13.01 14.25
N THR A 44 15.65 12.77 12.98
CA THR A 44 15.79 11.44 12.38
C THR A 44 17.24 11.01 12.57
N GLU A 45 17.50 10.20 13.56
CA GLU A 45 18.77 9.48 13.67
C GLU A 45 18.73 8.38 12.62
N GLU A 46 19.56 8.53 11.61
CA GLU A 46 19.91 7.53 10.65
C GLU A 46 20.71 6.43 11.37
N THR A 47 19.99 5.48 11.94
CA THR A 47 20.62 4.29 12.53
C THR A 47 20.84 3.31 11.41
N THR A 48 22.07 3.22 10.91
CA THR A 48 22.55 2.11 10.09
C THR A 48 22.60 0.83 10.94
N ALA A 49 21.44 0.27 11.21
CA ALA A 49 21.33 -1.06 11.79
C ALA A 49 21.01 -2.05 10.67
N SER A 50 22.02 -2.74 10.17
CA SER A 50 21.95 -3.92 9.31
C SER A 50 21.29 -5.07 10.08
N GLY A 51 19.97 -4.97 10.34
CA GLY A 51 19.17 -5.95 11.05
C GLY A 51 17.85 -6.23 10.33
N LYS A 52 17.21 -7.34 10.64
CA LYS A 52 15.83 -7.59 10.23
C LYS A 52 14.92 -6.58 10.92
N SER A 53 14.05 -5.93 10.18
CA SER A 53 13.06 -4.98 10.71
C SER A 53 11.76 -5.70 11.04
N GLU A 54 11.14 -5.32 12.15
CA GLU A 54 9.80 -5.82 12.48
C GLU A 54 8.73 -5.14 11.61
N PRO A 55 7.59 -5.82 11.36
CA PRO A 55 6.49 -5.22 10.62
C PRO A 55 5.89 -4.04 11.39
N ALA A 56 5.49 -3.02 10.67
CA ALA A 56 4.90 -1.81 11.23
C ALA A 56 3.61 -2.12 11.99
N LYS A 57 3.52 -1.70 13.25
CA LYS A 57 2.33 -1.86 14.08
C LYS A 57 1.31 -0.78 13.76
N VAL A 58 0.09 -1.18 13.44
CA VAL A 58 -1.05 -0.29 13.19
C VAL A 58 -1.81 -0.07 14.49
N ASN A 59 -2.18 1.18 14.78
CA ASN A 59 -3.04 1.47 15.93
C ASN A 59 -4.41 0.80 15.74
N SER A 60 -4.88 0.06 16.75
CA SER A 60 -6.14 -0.69 16.70
C SER A 60 -7.35 0.19 16.35
N SER A 61 -7.35 1.46 16.75
CA SER A 61 -8.41 2.42 16.41
C SER A 61 -8.53 2.74 14.92
N LYS A 62 -7.49 2.45 14.14
CA LYS A 62 -7.45 2.64 12.68
C LYS A 62 -7.84 1.38 11.90
N ILE A 63 -7.90 0.23 12.58
CA ILE A 63 -8.25 -1.04 11.96
C ILE A 63 -9.78 -1.11 11.83
N VAL A 64 -10.23 -1.29 10.63
CA VAL A 64 -11.65 -1.40 10.27
C VAL A 64 -12.03 -2.88 10.24
N GLU A 65 -13.16 -3.21 10.85
CA GLU A 65 -13.74 -4.55 10.75
C GLU A 65 -13.93 -4.97 9.28
N ALA A 66 -13.62 -6.21 8.97
CA ALA A 66 -13.67 -6.76 7.62
C ALA A 66 -14.97 -6.42 6.86
N GLY A 67 -16.12 -6.59 7.49
CA GLY A 67 -17.43 -6.29 6.89
C GLY A 67 -17.72 -4.81 6.62
N LYS A 68 -16.89 -3.89 7.13
CA LYS A 68 -17.05 -2.45 6.97
C LYS A 68 -16.02 -1.80 6.03
N VAL A 69 -15.05 -2.56 5.55
CA VAL A 69 -13.93 -2.01 4.74
C VAL A 69 -14.45 -1.28 3.50
N LEU A 70 -15.33 -1.91 2.72
CA LEU A 70 -15.84 -1.33 1.47
C LEU A 70 -16.65 -0.06 1.73
N SER A 71 -17.57 -0.09 2.68
CA SER A 71 -18.38 1.08 3.02
C SER A 71 -17.54 2.21 3.59
N THR A 72 -16.52 1.89 4.40
CA THR A 72 -15.56 2.87 4.94
C THR A 72 -14.72 3.49 3.82
N ALA A 73 -14.22 2.69 2.89
CA ALA A 73 -13.44 3.19 1.75
C ALA A 73 -14.28 4.13 0.88
N VAL A 74 -15.49 3.71 0.51
CA VAL A 74 -16.42 4.53 -0.28
C VAL A 74 -16.79 5.81 0.44
N GLY A 75 -17.14 5.76 1.73
CA GLY A 75 -17.46 6.93 2.55
C GLY A 75 -16.30 7.92 2.61
N LYS A 76 -15.12 7.45 2.98
CA LYS A 76 -13.91 8.29 3.04
C LYS A 76 -13.55 8.91 1.68
N MET A 77 -13.69 8.17 0.57
CA MET A 77 -13.44 8.74 -0.76
C MET A 77 -14.38 9.90 -1.11
N LYS A 78 -15.63 9.85 -0.67
CA LYS A 78 -16.64 10.90 -0.91
C LYS A 78 -16.48 12.11 0.00
N GLU A 79 -16.06 11.90 1.25
CA GLU A 79 -16.09 12.91 2.31
C GLU A 79 -14.73 13.57 2.55
N SER A 80 -13.62 12.85 2.33
CA SER A 80 -12.28 13.35 2.63
C SER A 80 -11.80 14.35 1.58
N ILE A 81 -11.09 15.37 2.04
CA ILE A 81 -10.34 16.29 1.17
C ILE A 81 -9.01 15.69 0.68
N LEU A 82 -8.55 14.59 1.30
CA LEU A 82 -7.30 13.93 0.93
C LEU A 82 -7.40 13.25 -0.44
N LYS A 83 -6.33 13.29 -1.19
CA LYS A 83 -6.24 12.59 -2.50
C LYS A 83 -6.12 11.09 -2.34
N THR A 84 -5.36 10.63 -1.36
CA THR A 84 -5.19 9.20 -1.06
C THR A 84 -5.96 8.85 0.20
N ILE A 85 -6.82 7.86 0.08
CA ILE A 85 -7.60 7.30 1.17
C ILE A 85 -6.94 6.01 1.62
N GLU A 86 -6.72 5.88 2.91
CA GLU A 86 -6.17 4.68 3.53
C GLU A 86 -7.23 4.00 4.40
N VAL A 87 -7.36 2.70 4.21
CA VAL A 87 -8.19 1.81 5.03
C VAL A 87 -7.35 0.59 5.40
N VAL A 88 -7.34 0.22 6.66
CA VAL A 88 -6.62 -0.94 7.15
C VAL A 88 -7.58 -1.90 7.81
N SER A 89 -7.43 -3.19 7.58
CA SER A 89 -8.25 -4.26 8.14
C SER A 89 -7.38 -5.42 8.63
N ASP A 90 -7.91 -6.21 9.52
CA ASP A 90 -7.32 -7.47 10.03
C ASP A 90 -7.61 -8.67 9.12
N ALA A 91 -8.33 -8.46 8.02
CA ALA A 91 -8.62 -9.50 7.04
C ALA A 91 -8.62 -8.93 5.62
N ALA A 92 -8.17 -9.75 4.68
CA ALA A 92 -8.24 -9.44 3.26
C ALA A 92 -9.69 -9.30 2.79
N GLN A 93 -9.90 -8.40 1.85
CA GLN A 93 -11.21 -8.08 1.30
C GLN A 93 -11.23 -8.27 -0.21
N THR A 94 -12.42 -8.45 -0.76
CA THR A 94 -12.65 -8.31 -2.19
C THR A 94 -13.14 -6.90 -2.47
N LEU A 95 -12.35 -6.10 -3.17
CA LEU A 95 -12.81 -4.80 -3.69
C LEU A 95 -13.76 -5.03 -4.85
N THR A 96 -14.90 -4.36 -4.79
CA THR A 96 -15.95 -4.49 -5.80
C THR A 96 -15.92 -3.35 -6.81
N LYS A 97 -16.63 -3.54 -7.90
CA LYS A 97 -16.86 -2.51 -8.93
C LYS A 97 -17.21 -1.14 -8.32
N ASP A 98 -18.08 -1.10 -7.32
CA ASP A 98 -18.55 0.16 -6.70
C ASP A 98 -17.41 0.96 -6.06
N VAL A 99 -16.40 0.27 -5.52
CA VAL A 99 -15.21 0.91 -4.96
C VAL A 99 -14.39 1.56 -6.06
N PHE A 100 -14.16 0.85 -7.18
CA PHE A 100 -13.41 1.38 -8.32
C PHE A 100 -14.14 2.50 -9.04
N ASP A 101 -15.47 2.39 -9.21
CA ASP A 101 -16.30 3.47 -9.76
C ASP A 101 -16.22 4.73 -8.88
N THR A 102 -16.27 4.56 -7.55
CA THR A 102 -16.15 5.68 -6.62
C THR A 102 -14.76 6.30 -6.68
N LEU A 103 -13.72 5.47 -6.73
CA LEU A 103 -12.32 5.91 -6.85
C LEU A 103 -12.12 6.80 -8.08
N GLN A 104 -12.63 6.39 -9.24
CA GLN A 104 -12.57 7.19 -10.47
C GLN A 104 -13.42 8.46 -10.37
N LYS A 105 -14.68 8.33 -9.92
CA LYS A 105 -15.62 9.45 -9.84
C LYS A 105 -15.15 10.56 -8.92
N GLU A 106 -14.60 10.19 -7.75
CA GLU A 106 -14.13 11.15 -6.74
C GLU A 106 -12.66 11.57 -6.98
N GLY A 107 -12.00 11.03 -8.01
CA GLY A 107 -10.60 11.34 -8.32
C GLY A 107 -9.64 11.00 -7.19
N LYS A 108 -9.89 9.91 -6.46
CA LYS A 108 -9.14 9.49 -5.27
C LYS A 108 -8.26 8.29 -5.56
N ASN A 109 -7.15 8.19 -4.85
CA ASN A 109 -6.39 6.96 -4.74
C ASN A 109 -6.85 6.19 -3.49
N LEU A 110 -6.77 4.88 -3.53
CA LEU A 110 -7.16 4.02 -2.42
C LEU A 110 -6.01 3.09 -2.05
N THR A 111 -5.61 3.13 -0.78
CA THR A 111 -4.71 2.15 -0.17
C THR A 111 -5.51 1.29 0.80
N VAL A 112 -5.43 -0.03 0.63
CA VAL A 112 -6.01 -1.00 1.56
C VAL A 112 -4.90 -1.84 2.15
N GLY A 113 -4.70 -1.70 3.46
CA GLY A 113 -3.72 -2.47 4.24
C GLY A 113 -4.37 -3.67 4.92
N VAL A 114 -3.59 -4.74 5.07
CA VAL A 114 -4.00 -5.95 5.80
C VAL A 114 -2.98 -6.21 6.91
N THR A 115 -3.48 -6.36 8.13
CA THR A 115 -2.66 -6.69 9.31
C THR A 115 -2.83 -8.15 9.72
N ASP A 116 -1.87 -8.65 10.48
CA ASP A 116 -2.03 -9.90 11.22
C ASP A 116 -2.79 -9.68 12.55
N GLU A 117 -2.93 -10.75 13.33
CA GLU A 117 -3.56 -10.75 14.65
C GLU A 117 -2.86 -9.84 15.68
N ASN A 118 -1.58 -9.54 15.48
CA ASN A 118 -0.79 -8.63 16.30
C ASN A 118 -0.87 -7.18 15.85
N GLN A 119 -1.75 -6.88 14.90
CA GLN A 119 -1.93 -5.55 14.29
C GLN A 119 -0.68 -5.09 13.50
N GLN A 120 0.13 -6.01 13.04
CA GLN A 120 1.31 -5.74 12.24
C GLN A 120 0.97 -5.80 10.76
N LEU A 121 1.26 -4.71 10.02
CA LEU A 121 0.96 -4.61 8.60
C LEU A 121 1.73 -5.68 7.83
N GLN A 122 1.02 -6.59 7.19
CA GLN A 122 1.60 -7.66 6.37
C GLN A 122 1.78 -7.20 4.93
N TYR A 123 0.79 -6.53 4.38
CA TYR A 123 0.86 -5.96 3.04
C TYR A 123 -0.19 -4.87 2.85
N SER A 124 -0.02 -4.10 1.78
CA SER A 124 -1.06 -3.19 1.31
C SER A 124 -1.12 -3.15 -0.21
N TRP A 125 -2.29 -2.79 -0.71
CA TRP A 125 -2.58 -2.55 -2.11
C TRP A 125 -2.92 -1.09 -2.31
N THR A 126 -2.35 -0.46 -3.32
CA THR A 126 -2.69 0.92 -3.68
C THR A 126 -3.12 0.98 -5.13
N PHE A 127 -4.31 1.53 -5.35
CA PHE A 127 -4.89 1.80 -6.67
C PHE A 127 -4.97 3.31 -6.90
N SER A 128 -4.53 3.75 -8.07
CA SER A 128 -4.60 5.16 -8.46
C SER A 128 -5.76 5.41 -9.40
N ASN A 129 -6.52 6.48 -9.16
CA ASN A 129 -7.57 6.92 -10.08
C ASN A 129 -7.03 7.26 -11.47
N ARG A 130 -5.75 7.60 -11.58
CA ARG A 130 -5.09 7.97 -12.84
C ARG A 130 -4.81 6.76 -13.72
N THR A 131 -4.74 5.56 -13.15
CA THR A 131 -4.32 4.34 -13.85
C THR A 131 -5.38 3.24 -13.87
N VAL A 132 -6.38 3.31 -13.00
CA VAL A 132 -7.55 2.43 -13.05
C VAL A 132 -8.39 2.81 -14.27
N THR A 133 -8.45 1.91 -15.25
CA THR A 133 -9.16 2.12 -16.53
C THR A 133 -10.36 1.19 -16.71
N ASN A 134 -10.40 0.09 -15.96
CA ASN A 134 -11.52 -0.86 -15.98
C ASN A 134 -12.07 -1.04 -14.57
N THR A 135 -13.23 -0.48 -14.29
CA THR A 135 -13.89 -0.60 -12.99
C THR A 135 -14.82 -1.80 -12.88
N ASP A 136 -15.14 -2.47 -14.00
CA ASP A 136 -16.06 -3.61 -14.02
C ASP A 136 -15.38 -4.91 -13.60
N MET A 137 -14.82 -4.88 -12.40
CA MET A 137 -14.04 -5.98 -11.82
C MET A 137 -14.25 -6.08 -10.30
N ASN A 138 -14.09 -7.29 -9.80
CA ASN A 138 -13.95 -7.56 -8.37
C ASN A 138 -12.55 -8.15 -8.14
N ILE A 139 -11.81 -7.62 -7.18
CA ILE A 139 -10.42 -7.99 -6.90
C ILE A 139 -10.31 -8.52 -5.48
N ASP A 140 -9.98 -9.80 -5.35
CA ASP A 140 -9.59 -10.39 -4.06
C ASP A 140 -8.19 -9.91 -3.69
N LEU A 141 -8.09 -9.20 -2.59
CA LEU A 141 -6.83 -8.60 -2.10
C LEU A 141 -5.99 -9.57 -1.26
N SER A 142 -6.39 -10.83 -1.10
CA SER A 142 -5.62 -11.78 -0.30
C SER A 142 -4.26 -12.07 -0.94
N ILE A 143 -3.22 -12.13 -0.10
CA ILE A 143 -1.87 -12.56 -0.46
C ILE A 143 -1.42 -13.61 0.54
N LYS A 144 -1.06 -14.79 0.06
CA LYS A 144 -0.43 -15.83 0.86
C LYS A 144 1.09 -15.76 0.64
N PHE A 145 1.84 -15.77 1.72
CA PHE A 145 3.32 -15.83 1.68
C PHE A 145 3.82 -17.27 1.55
N ASP A 146 3.19 -18.03 0.69
CA ASP A 146 3.51 -19.42 0.32
C ASP A 146 2.93 -19.72 -1.07
N SER A 147 3.29 -20.88 -1.65
CA SER A 147 2.77 -21.31 -2.95
C SER A 147 2.65 -22.83 -3.02
N GLU A 148 1.52 -23.28 -3.55
CA GLU A 148 1.32 -24.68 -3.94
C GLU A 148 2.21 -25.10 -5.11
N LYS A 149 2.75 -24.12 -5.85
CA LYS A 149 3.66 -24.32 -6.98
C LYS A 149 5.14 -24.29 -6.59
N LYS A 150 5.45 -24.29 -5.31
CA LYS A 150 6.81 -24.19 -4.77
C LYS A 150 7.79 -25.17 -5.41
N ASP A 151 7.44 -26.46 -5.46
CA ASP A 151 8.31 -27.50 -6.00
C ASP A 151 8.58 -27.33 -7.51
N GLU A 152 7.59 -26.87 -8.26
CA GLU A 152 7.71 -26.59 -9.67
C GLU A 152 8.62 -25.38 -9.91
N ILE A 153 8.39 -24.29 -9.17
CA ILE A 153 9.20 -23.07 -9.23
C ILE A 153 10.65 -23.37 -8.82
N GLN A 154 10.88 -24.17 -7.79
CA GLN A 154 12.22 -24.56 -7.36
C GLN A 154 12.98 -25.33 -8.45
N LYS A 155 12.30 -26.21 -9.20
CA LYS A 155 12.89 -26.93 -10.34
C LYS A 155 13.29 -25.99 -11.48
N LEU A 156 12.46 -24.97 -11.74
CA LEU A 156 12.70 -24.00 -12.81
C LEU A 156 13.82 -23.00 -12.45
N THR A 157 13.87 -22.58 -11.21
CA THR A 157 14.84 -21.57 -10.74
C THR A 157 16.15 -22.15 -10.23
N GLY A 158 16.12 -23.42 -9.78
CA GLY A 158 17.25 -24.01 -9.06
C GLY A 158 17.47 -23.36 -7.68
N ARG A 159 16.47 -22.68 -7.12
CA ARG A 159 16.55 -21.95 -5.85
C ARG A 159 15.50 -22.47 -4.86
N ASP A 160 15.90 -22.65 -3.62
CA ASP A 160 15.06 -23.09 -2.51
C ASP A 160 14.76 -21.99 -1.46
N ASN A 161 15.42 -20.83 -1.61
CA ASN A 161 15.34 -19.68 -0.71
C ASN A 161 14.38 -18.58 -1.18
N ALA A 162 13.52 -18.85 -2.16
CA ALA A 162 12.55 -17.89 -2.63
C ALA A 162 11.46 -17.61 -1.59
N MET A 163 11.09 -16.34 -1.44
CA MET A 163 9.85 -15.96 -0.76
C MET A 163 8.73 -15.90 -1.78
N TYR A 164 7.64 -16.61 -1.52
CA TYR A 164 6.50 -16.70 -2.42
C TYR A 164 5.40 -15.70 -2.07
N LEU A 165 4.71 -15.23 -3.09
CA LEU A 165 3.58 -14.31 -3.00
C LEU A 165 2.47 -14.84 -3.91
N SER A 166 1.50 -15.58 -3.35
CA SER A 166 0.35 -16.09 -4.08
C SER A 166 -0.84 -15.17 -3.86
N PHE A 167 -1.29 -14.54 -4.93
CA PHE A 167 -2.41 -13.61 -4.92
C PHE A 167 -3.74 -14.36 -5.06
N GLY A 168 -4.76 -13.98 -4.28
CA GLY A 168 -6.09 -14.57 -4.36
C GLY A 168 -6.83 -14.22 -5.65
N HIS A 169 -6.57 -13.03 -6.21
CA HIS A 169 -7.03 -12.68 -7.55
C HIS A 169 -6.11 -13.31 -8.60
N HIS A 170 -6.69 -13.75 -9.71
CA HIS A 170 -5.96 -14.26 -10.87
C HIS A 170 -6.28 -13.44 -12.11
N GLY A 171 -5.25 -13.16 -12.92
CA GLY A 171 -5.39 -12.44 -14.16
C GLY A 171 -5.20 -10.94 -14.06
N LYS A 172 -5.75 -10.20 -15.03
CA LYS A 172 -5.55 -8.77 -15.22
C LYS A 172 -6.19 -7.95 -14.11
N LEU A 173 -5.51 -6.89 -13.69
CA LEU A 173 -6.04 -5.89 -12.75
C LEU A 173 -6.81 -4.76 -13.45
N PRO A 174 -7.61 -3.98 -12.72
CA PRO A 174 -8.35 -2.82 -13.27
C PRO A 174 -7.44 -1.71 -13.79
N GLY A 175 -6.23 -1.69 -13.31
CA GLY A 175 -5.08 -0.87 -13.66
C GLY A 175 -3.88 -1.34 -12.86
N PRO A 176 -2.68 -0.81 -13.08
CA PRO A 176 -1.53 -1.10 -12.24
C PRO A 176 -1.84 -0.87 -10.77
N ALA A 177 -1.42 -1.81 -9.93
CA ALA A 177 -1.53 -1.70 -8.48
C ALA A 177 -0.13 -1.70 -7.85
N THR A 178 0.11 -0.81 -6.91
CA THR A 178 1.32 -0.83 -6.10
C THR A 178 1.08 -1.67 -4.87
N ILE A 179 1.94 -2.66 -4.69
CA ILE A 179 1.90 -3.59 -3.56
C ILE A 179 3.08 -3.27 -2.65
N LYS A 180 2.81 -3.17 -1.36
CA LYS A 180 3.83 -3.13 -0.32
C LYS A 180 3.71 -4.41 0.50
N SER A 181 4.78 -5.20 0.56
CA SER A 181 4.79 -6.48 1.27
C SER A 181 5.86 -6.50 2.35
N TYR A 182 5.49 -7.00 3.53
CA TYR A 182 6.47 -7.25 4.59
C TYR A 182 7.34 -8.45 4.22
N VAL A 183 8.65 -8.23 4.25
CA VAL A 183 9.66 -9.24 3.89
C VAL A 183 10.76 -9.37 4.95
N GLY A 184 10.64 -8.64 6.06
CA GLY A 184 11.67 -8.54 7.10
C GLY A 184 12.02 -9.85 7.79
N ASN A 185 11.17 -10.90 7.68
CA ASN A 185 11.50 -12.23 8.16
C ASN A 185 12.58 -12.93 7.29
N ASN A 186 12.63 -12.60 6.01
CA ASN A 186 13.51 -13.22 5.03
C ASN A 186 14.71 -12.33 4.69
N TYR A 187 14.48 -11.03 4.58
CA TYR A 187 15.45 -10.07 4.04
C TYR A 187 15.70 -8.92 5.04
N LYS A 188 16.89 -8.32 4.98
CA LYS A 188 17.29 -7.20 5.83
C LYS A 188 17.10 -5.88 5.10
N ASP A 189 16.99 -4.79 5.86
CA ASP A 189 16.97 -3.44 5.29
C ASP A 189 18.24 -3.16 4.49
N GLY A 190 18.05 -2.53 3.32
CA GLY A 190 19.10 -2.24 2.36
C GLY A 190 19.42 -3.38 1.39
N GLU A 191 18.95 -4.60 1.64
CA GLU A 191 19.11 -5.70 0.69
C GLU A 191 18.32 -5.42 -0.60
N LYS A 192 18.87 -5.89 -1.69
CA LYS A 192 18.27 -5.79 -3.02
C LYS A 192 17.77 -7.15 -3.44
N ILE A 193 16.50 -7.22 -3.79
CA ILE A 193 15.82 -8.44 -4.19
C ILE A 193 15.14 -8.26 -5.54
N TYR A 194 14.95 -9.35 -6.26
CA TYR A 194 14.35 -9.36 -7.59
C TYR A 194 12.98 -10.01 -7.53
N LEU A 195 12.00 -9.41 -8.21
CA LEU A 195 10.65 -9.93 -8.32
C LEU A 195 10.51 -10.72 -9.61
N TYR A 196 9.94 -11.90 -9.50
CA TYR A 196 9.63 -12.76 -10.64
C TYR A 196 8.16 -13.16 -10.61
N TYR A 197 7.64 -13.45 -11.78
CA TYR A 197 6.30 -13.99 -12.00
C TYR A 197 6.43 -15.43 -12.51
N PHE A 198 5.64 -16.33 -11.96
CA PHE A 198 5.49 -17.67 -12.48
C PHE A 198 4.32 -17.73 -13.47
N ASP A 199 4.62 -17.88 -14.73
CA ASP A 199 3.63 -18.08 -15.78
C ASP A 199 3.28 -19.57 -15.87
N GLU A 200 2.17 -19.93 -15.24
CA GLU A 200 1.69 -21.31 -15.17
C GLU A 200 1.28 -21.87 -16.53
N GLU A 201 0.81 -21.03 -17.46
CA GLU A 201 0.40 -21.47 -18.80
C GLU A 201 1.60 -21.86 -19.64
N GLN A 202 2.69 -21.14 -19.51
CA GLN A 202 3.92 -21.39 -20.26
C GLN A 202 4.93 -22.24 -19.49
N GLY A 203 4.70 -22.49 -18.19
CA GLY A 203 5.65 -23.17 -17.32
C GLY A 203 6.99 -22.42 -17.22
N LYS A 204 6.96 -21.09 -17.14
CA LYS A 204 8.15 -20.24 -17.17
C LYS A 204 8.20 -19.29 -15.98
N ILE A 205 9.40 -18.92 -15.61
CA ILE A 205 9.68 -17.80 -14.72
C ILE A 205 10.01 -16.58 -15.58
N LEU A 206 9.37 -15.45 -15.28
CA LEU A 206 9.56 -14.18 -15.96
C LEU A 206 9.97 -13.11 -14.95
N MET A 207 10.91 -12.24 -15.31
CA MET A 207 11.34 -11.14 -14.46
C MET A 207 10.30 -10.00 -14.51
N VAL A 208 9.90 -9.52 -13.34
CA VAL A 208 9.00 -8.36 -13.21
C VAL A 208 9.81 -7.09 -13.04
N GLY A 209 9.56 -6.11 -13.91
CA GLY A 209 10.38 -4.91 -13.95
C GLY A 209 11.75 -5.14 -14.58
N ASN A 210 12.69 -4.25 -14.33
CA ASN A 210 14.03 -4.27 -14.92
C ASN A 210 15.16 -4.07 -13.87
N SER A 211 14.84 -3.90 -12.61
CA SER A 211 15.81 -3.69 -11.53
C SER A 211 15.42 -4.38 -10.24
N ALA A 212 16.38 -4.47 -9.34
CA ALA A 212 16.14 -4.94 -7.99
C ALA A 212 15.27 -3.96 -7.20
N LEU A 213 14.48 -4.51 -6.31
CA LEU A 213 13.75 -3.80 -5.27
C LEU A 213 14.65 -3.68 -4.04
N GLU A 214 14.58 -2.56 -3.34
CA GLU A 214 15.31 -2.34 -2.09
C GLU A 214 14.38 -2.56 -0.90
N VAL A 215 14.84 -3.35 0.07
CA VAL A 215 14.12 -3.56 1.34
C VAL A 215 14.27 -2.32 2.20
N LYS A 216 13.15 -1.74 2.64
CA LYS A 216 13.10 -0.55 3.50
C LYS A 216 12.14 -0.76 4.66
N ASN A 217 12.64 -0.62 5.88
CA ASN A 217 11.87 -0.83 7.11
C ASN A 217 11.14 -2.19 7.13
N GLY A 218 11.78 -3.23 6.60
CA GLY A 218 11.22 -4.58 6.49
C GLY A 218 10.25 -4.81 5.33
N TYR A 219 10.07 -3.84 4.43
CA TYR A 219 9.14 -3.94 3.31
C TYR A 219 9.83 -3.78 1.97
N VAL A 220 9.20 -4.36 0.95
CA VAL A 220 9.42 -4.01 -0.45
C VAL A 220 8.16 -3.46 -1.05
N GLU A 221 8.34 -2.57 -2.03
CA GLU A 221 7.26 -1.98 -2.79
C GLU A 221 7.47 -2.24 -4.28
N TYR A 222 6.44 -2.71 -4.96
CA TYR A 222 6.48 -3.06 -6.36
C TYR A 222 5.12 -2.87 -7.02
N THR A 223 5.12 -2.71 -8.35
CA THR A 223 3.90 -2.51 -9.12
C THR A 223 3.63 -3.71 -10.01
N ILE A 224 2.40 -4.20 -10.00
CA ILE A 224 1.91 -5.31 -10.82
C ILE A 224 0.71 -4.87 -11.66
N THR A 225 0.54 -5.53 -12.81
CA THR A 225 -0.57 -5.30 -13.76
C THR A 225 -1.53 -6.48 -13.85
N HIS A 226 -1.14 -7.60 -13.29
CA HIS A 226 -1.90 -8.85 -13.21
C HIS A 226 -1.48 -9.63 -11.97
N CYS A 227 -2.28 -10.61 -11.58
CA CYS A 227 -2.06 -11.45 -10.40
C CYS A 227 -1.95 -12.92 -10.76
N SER A 228 -1.09 -13.60 -10.04
CA SER A 228 -0.92 -15.05 -9.97
C SER A 228 0.06 -15.38 -8.83
N THR A 229 1.05 -16.23 -9.07
CA THR A 229 2.15 -16.52 -8.16
C THR A 229 3.37 -15.72 -8.53
N TYR A 230 3.91 -15.00 -7.57
CA TYR A 230 5.17 -14.27 -7.67
C TYR A 230 6.19 -14.84 -6.69
N LEU A 231 7.47 -14.54 -6.92
CA LEU A 231 8.54 -14.91 -6.01
C LEU A 231 9.59 -13.80 -5.92
N LEU A 232 10.19 -13.68 -4.75
CA LEU A 232 11.28 -12.77 -4.45
C LEU A 232 12.55 -13.57 -4.23
N LEU A 233 13.67 -13.13 -4.81
CA LEU A 233 14.99 -13.72 -4.68
C LEU A 233 16.04 -12.63 -4.51
N GLU A 234 17.08 -12.88 -3.69
CA GLU A 234 18.24 -12.00 -3.57
C GLU A 234 19.07 -11.96 -4.84
N GLU A 235 19.14 -13.09 -5.53
CA GLU A 235 19.95 -13.24 -6.73
C GLU A 235 19.12 -13.02 -7.99
N LYS A 236 19.73 -12.30 -8.94
CA LYS A 236 19.17 -12.21 -10.28
C LYS A 236 19.34 -13.53 -10.99
N LEU A 237 18.26 -14.07 -11.54
CA LEU A 237 18.30 -15.26 -12.37
C LEU A 237 18.82 -14.90 -13.78
N ASP A 238 19.81 -15.64 -14.24
CA ASP A 238 20.39 -15.46 -15.58
C ASP A 238 19.47 -16.06 -16.65
N GLY A 239 19.40 -15.43 -17.80
CA GLY A 239 18.67 -15.94 -18.97
C GLY A 239 17.15 -15.92 -18.84
N VAL A 240 16.61 -15.32 -17.78
CA VAL A 240 15.17 -15.18 -17.58
C VAL A 240 14.64 -14.00 -18.39
N GLU A 241 13.61 -14.25 -19.19
CA GLU A 241 12.92 -13.24 -19.97
C GLU A 241 12.16 -12.27 -19.06
N LYS A 242 12.00 -11.02 -19.52
CA LYS A 242 11.17 -10.05 -18.83
C LYS A 242 9.69 -10.33 -19.11
N ASP A 243 8.85 -10.20 -18.09
CA ASP A 243 7.40 -10.15 -18.27
C ASP A 243 7.04 -8.87 -19.04
N VAL A 244 6.57 -9.02 -20.27
CA VAL A 244 6.19 -7.90 -21.15
C VAL A 244 5.02 -7.07 -20.61
N ARG A 245 4.25 -7.63 -19.66
CA ARG A 245 3.15 -6.95 -18.98
C ARG A 245 3.61 -6.11 -17.80
N SER A 246 4.86 -6.32 -17.34
CA SER A 246 5.41 -5.60 -16.20
C SER A 246 5.83 -4.18 -16.57
N LEU A 247 5.78 -3.31 -15.56
CA LEU A 247 6.27 -1.94 -15.68
C LEU A 247 7.76 -1.88 -15.36
N ASP A 248 8.51 -1.03 -16.07
CA ASP A 248 9.89 -0.76 -15.74
C ASP A 248 9.98 0.13 -14.53
N ASN A 249 10.65 -0.34 -13.47
CA ASN A 249 11.03 0.42 -12.27
C ASN A 249 9.99 1.34 -11.68
N ALA A 250 8.76 0.99 -11.82
CA ALA A 250 7.71 1.81 -11.31
C ALA A 250 7.40 1.45 -9.86
N SER A 251 8.30 1.75 -8.94
CA SER A 251 7.84 2.17 -7.63
C SER A 251 7.19 3.54 -7.84
N ILE A 252 5.94 3.50 -8.26
CA ILE A 252 5.16 4.72 -8.38
C ILE A 252 4.82 5.09 -6.96
N SER A 253 5.46 6.13 -6.45
CA SER A 253 4.93 6.79 -5.28
C SER A 253 3.57 7.36 -5.67
N VAL A 254 2.52 6.60 -5.39
CA VAL A 254 1.13 7.06 -5.58
C VAL A 254 0.85 8.30 -4.73
N LEU A 255 1.72 8.59 -3.77
CA LEU A 255 1.71 9.74 -2.91
C LEU A 255 2.25 11.01 -3.61
N ASP A 256 3.01 10.86 -4.69
CA ASP A 256 3.42 11.99 -5.51
C ASP A 256 2.33 12.29 -6.54
N GLU A 257 1.56 13.35 -6.30
CA GLU A 257 0.49 13.81 -7.20
C GLU A 257 0.99 14.15 -8.62
N ASN A 258 2.30 14.36 -8.77
CA ASN A 258 2.96 14.68 -10.03
C ASN A 258 3.67 13.49 -10.68
N ALA A 259 3.65 12.32 -10.05
CA ALA A 259 4.27 11.14 -10.62
C ALA A 259 3.58 10.75 -11.92
N VAL A 260 4.32 10.77 -13.02
CA VAL A 260 3.87 10.27 -14.32
C VAL A 260 4.22 8.80 -14.40
N LEU A 261 3.20 7.97 -14.48
CA LEU A 261 3.36 6.55 -14.70
C LEU A 261 3.89 6.29 -16.10
N THR A 262 5.00 5.57 -16.22
CA THR A 262 5.57 5.21 -17.51
C THR A 262 5.67 3.70 -17.67
N ILE A 263 5.46 3.21 -18.89
CA ILE A 263 5.83 1.85 -19.30
C ILE A 263 7.00 1.97 -20.27
N ASN A 264 8.13 1.34 -19.97
CA ASN A 264 9.34 1.39 -20.78
C ASN A 264 9.75 2.85 -21.14
N GLY A 265 9.61 3.78 -20.19
CA GLY A 265 9.87 5.19 -20.42
C GLY A 265 8.79 5.95 -21.18
N THR A 266 7.72 5.28 -21.60
CA THR A 266 6.59 5.93 -22.29
C THR A 266 5.48 6.24 -21.27
N PRO A 267 5.02 7.50 -21.17
CA PRO A 267 3.92 7.85 -20.27
C PRO A 267 2.66 7.04 -20.57
N ILE A 268 2.05 6.47 -19.54
CA ILE A 268 0.72 5.85 -19.67
C ILE A 268 -0.30 6.99 -19.70
N ALA A 269 -1.24 6.92 -20.63
CA ALA A 269 -2.39 7.82 -20.65
C ALA A 269 -3.13 7.71 -19.30
N THR A 270 -3.16 8.80 -18.56
CA THR A 270 -3.92 8.93 -17.32
C THR A 270 -5.22 9.67 -17.64
N ASN A 271 -6.30 9.27 -16.96
CA ASN A 271 -7.59 9.97 -17.09
C ASN A 271 -7.54 11.32 -16.37
N GLU A 272 -6.79 12.25 -16.87
CA GLU A 272 -6.78 13.70 -16.62
C GLU A 272 -5.38 14.28 -16.44
N SER A 273 -5.02 15.11 -17.40
CA SER A 273 -4.08 16.21 -17.20
C SER A 273 -4.88 17.38 -16.63
N VAL A 274 -4.99 17.49 -15.33
CA VAL A 274 -5.35 18.80 -14.75
C VAL A 274 -4.06 19.54 -14.48
N THR A 275 -3.62 20.29 -15.48
CA THR A 275 -2.65 21.34 -15.28
C THR A 275 -3.37 22.53 -14.65
N GLU A 276 -3.48 22.55 -13.35
CA GLU A 276 -3.69 23.83 -12.66
C GLU A 276 -2.34 24.53 -12.59
N THR A 277 -2.11 25.37 -13.58
CA THR A 277 -1.07 26.38 -13.51
C THR A 277 -1.50 27.43 -12.49
N THR A 278 -1.14 27.23 -11.25
CA THR A 278 -1.17 28.31 -10.25
C THR A 278 -0.03 29.26 -10.58
N THR A 279 -0.30 30.22 -11.44
CA THR A 279 0.49 31.43 -11.53
C THR A 279 0.33 32.20 -10.22
N LYS A 280 1.25 32.00 -9.33
CA LYS A 280 1.42 32.84 -8.16
C LYS A 280 2.00 34.18 -8.65
N SER A 281 1.12 35.17 -8.85
CA SER A 281 1.49 36.55 -9.06
C SER A 281 2.24 37.04 -7.81
N ALA A 282 3.52 37.26 -7.96
CA ALA A 282 4.30 37.96 -6.96
C ALA A 282 4.09 39.45 -7.17
N ASP A 283 3.42 40.09 -6.22
CA ASP A 283 3.40 41.50 -6.04
C ASP A 283 4.84 42.05 -5.89
N ALA A 284 5.28 42.80 -6.87
CA ALA A 284 6.41 43.69 -6.73
C ALA A 284 5.90 45.12 -6.84
N LYS A 285 5.74 45.71 -5.68
CA LYS A 285 5.55 47.15 -5.44
C LYS A 285 6.83 47.86 -5.82
N THR A 286 6.77 48.79 -6.78
CA THR A 286 7.77 49.86 -6.90
C THR A 286 7.10 51.12 -7.33
N THR A 287 7.30 52.07 -6.47
CA THR A 287 6.89 53.49 -6.47
C THR A 287 7.68 54.36 -7.44
N THR A 288 6.97 55.35 -7.96
CA THR A 288 7.38 56.73 -8.28
C THR A 288 8.36 57.02 -9.42
N ALA A 289 7.96 57.78 -10.40
CA ALA A 289 8.20 59.25 -10.47
C ALA A 289 7.66 59.84 -11.77
N ALA A 290 7.00 60.95 -11.60
CA ALA A 290 6.50 61.84 -12.64
C ALA A 290 7.62 62.65 -13.36
N LYS A 291 7.38 62.99 -14.57
CA LYS A 291 7.60 64.34 -15.22
C LYS A 291 7.39 64.18 -16.72
N ASP A 292 6.40 64.80 -17.19
CA ASP A 292 6.13 66.13 -17.65
C ASP A 292 6.84 66.50 -18.99
N SER A 293 6.03 67.02 -19.83
CA SER A 293 6.21 67.98 -20.89
C SER A 293 6.29 67.55 -22.35
N SER A 294 5.29 68.02 -22.98
CA SER A 294 5.23 68.91 -24.16
C SER A 294 4.99 68.25 -25.52
N ILE A 295 3.81 68.60 -25.99
CA ILE A 295 3.41 68.83 -27.37
C ILE A 295 4.09 70.14 -27.84
N PRO A 296 4.41 70.38 -29.07
CA PRO A 296 3.53 70.48 -30.22
C PRO A 296 4.22 70.07 -31.56
N GLY A 297 3.54 69.79 -32.59
CA GLY A 297 2.75 70.55 -33.48
C GLY A 297 2.99 70.19 -34.93
N THR A 298 1.94 70.19 -35.70
CA THR A 298 1.75 70.71 -37.04
C THR A 298 2.58 70.21 -38.23
N GLY A 299 1.83 70.01 -39.28
CA GLY A 299 2.27 70.20 -40.67
C GLY A 299 1.86 69.00 -41.54
N ASP A 300 0.73 68.99 -42.07
CA ASP A 300 0.25 69.54 -43.32
C ASP A 300 0.99 69.06 -44.57
N THR A 301 0.16 68.58 -45.49
CA THR A 301 0.06 68.72 -46.93
C THR A 301 0.55 67.58 -47.83
N ASN A 302 -0.46 67.24 -48.61
CA ASN A 302 -0.45 66.95 -50.06
C ASN A 302 0.23 65.72 -50.68
N GLY A 303 -0.61 65.06 -51.48
CA GLY A 303 -0.24 64.26 -52.59
C GLY A 303 -1.32 63.22 -52.89
#